data_6efe881961ec7156115016ee4724d21e
#
_entry.id   6efe881961ec7156115016ee4724d21e
#
_cell.length_a   1.000
_cell.length_b   1.000
_cell.length_c   1.000
_cell.angle_alpha   90.00
_cell.angle_beta   90.00
_cell.angle_gamma   90.00
#
_symmetry.space_group_name_H-M   'P 1'
#
loop_
_entity.id
_entity.type
_entity.pdbx_description
1 polymer ?
#
loop_
_entity_poly.entity_id
_entity_poly.type
_entity_poly.pdbx_seq_one_letter_code
_entity_poly.pdbx_strand_id
1 'polypeptide(L)'
;MSPNCPDNIELHRPFIDAVTITCPHCGKQMKRVPEVIDCWFDSGSMPFAQHHYPFENQELFEEQFPADFISEAVDQTRGWFYSLLAISTLIFNKAPFKNVIVLGHVQDENGQKMSKSKGNAVDPFKALEAHGADAIRWYFYTSSAPWLPKRFSDKAVREGQRKLLSTLWNTYAFYVLYAEIDQFDPNQYEWKMDTLSVMDKWLLSKLNTMVRNIDTNLENYRIPEAARALQEFVDDMSNWYVRRS
;
A
#
# COMPACT_ATOMS: atom_id res chain seq x y z
N MET A 1 27.00 21.26 -23.95
CA MET A 1 27.50 20.35 -22.88
C MET A 1 28.91 20.77 -22.52
N SER A 2 29.29 20.64 -21.27
CA SER A 2 30.64 20.96 -20.82
C SER A 2 31.64 19.94 -21.42
N PRO A 3 32.82 20.35 -21.93
CA PRO A 3 33.78 19.41 -22.47
C PRO A 3 34.33 18.38 -21.47
N ASN A 4 34.03 18.54 -20.19
CA ASN A 4 34.50 17.69 -19.11
C ASN A 4 33.39 16.84 -18.45
N CYS A 5 32.22 16.70 -19.07
CA CYS A 5 31.16 15.84 -18.55
C CYS A 5 31.14 14.51 -19.32
N PRO A 6 31.55 13.39 -18.73
CA PRO A 6 31.40 12.07 -19.35
C PRO A 6 29.93 11.73 -19.55
N ASP A 7 29.57 11.01 -20.59
CA ASP A 7 28.20 10.59 -20.90
C ASP A 7 27.61 9.68 -19.82
N ASN A 8 28.44 9.06 -19.00
CA ASN A 8 28.06 8.14 -17.91
C ASN A 8 28.45 8.66 -16.52
N ILE A 9 28.43 9.96 -16.31
CA ILE A 9 28.82 10.54 -15.02
C ILE A 9 27.90 10.08 -13.88
N GLU A 10 28.52 9.72 -12.77
CA GLU A 10 27.80 9.50 -11.52
C GLU A 10 27.43 10.84 -10.87
N LEU A 11 26.12 11.08 -10.64
CA LEU A 11 25.60 12.34 -10.12
C LEU A 11 25.79 12.52 -8.61
N HIS A 12 26.56 11.61 -7.96
CA HIS A 12 26.87 11.70 -6.52
C HIS A 12 28.24 12.38 -6.27
N ARG A 13 28.43 12.85 -5.05
CA ARG A 13 29.74 13.30 -4.57
C ARG A 13 30.70 12.12 -4.41
N PRO A 14 31.99 12.31 -4.72
CA PRO A 14 32.66 13.55 -5.18
C PRO A 14 32.63 13.77 -6.70
N PHE A 15 32.09 12.85 -7.48
CA PHE A 15 32.22 12.82 -8.94
C PHE A 15 31.61 14.06 -9.61
N ILE A 16 30.38 14.43 -9.19
CA ILE A 16 29.68 15.62 -9.74
C ILE A 16 30.39 16.94 -9.43
N ASP A 17 31.18 17.01 -8.36
CA ASP A 17 31.88 18.23 -7.96
C ASP A 17 33.04 18.59 -8.91
N ALA A 18 33.51 17.62 -9.70
CA ALA A 18 34.54 17.83 -10.72
C ALA A 18 34.01 18.44 -12.04
N VAL A 19 32.69 18.40 -12.23
CA VAL A 19 32.05 18.91 -13.44
C VAL A 19 31.95 20.43 -13.40
N THR A 20 32.29 21.06 -14.52
CA THR A 20 32.14 22.51 -14.70
C THR A 20 31.32 22.80 -15.94
N ILE A 21 30.53 23.88 -15.91
CA ILE A 21 29.68 24.32 -17.00
C ILE A 21 30.12 25.72 -17.43
N THR A 22 30.21 25.98 -18.72
CA THR A 22 30.53 27.31 -19.21
C THR A 22 29.33 28.21 -19.15
N CYS A 23 29.46 29.36 -18.49
CA CYS A 23 28.37 30.36 -18.41
C CYS A 23 28.04 30.89 -19.83
N PRO A 24 26.79 30.83 -20.28
CA PRO A 24 26.41 31.29 -21.60
C PRO A 24 26.49 32.83 -21.76
N HIS A 25 26.51 33.60 -20.66
CA HIS A 25 26.54 35.02 -20.69
C HIS A 25 27.96 35.61 -20.67
N CYS A 26 28.85 35.03 -19.89
CA CYS A 26 30.18 35.61 -19.67
C CYS A 26 31.36 34.69 -20.04
N GLY A 27 31.08 33.45 -20.44
CA GLY A 27 32.09 32.47 -20.83
C GLY A 27 32.95 31.88 -19.68
N LYS A 28 32.71 32.29 -18.44
CA LYS A 28 33.44 31.78 -17.28
C LYS A 28 32.96 30.39 -16.88
N GLN A 29 33.87 29.63 -16.28
CA GLN A 29 33.52 28.29 -15.74
C GLN A 29 32.71 28.44 -14.46
N MET A 30 31.53 27.81 -14.44
CA MET A 30 30.69 27.66 -13.27
C MET A 30 30.94 26.29 -12.65
N LYS A 31 30.96 26.23 -11.32
CA LYS A 31 31.03 25.00 -10.54
C LYS A 31 29.71 24.80 -9.81
N ARG A 32 29.41 23.54 -9.48
CA ARG A 32 28.27 23.21 -8.62
C ARG A 32 28.37 23.95 -7.29
N VAL A 33 27.26 24.50 -6.82
CA VAL A 33 27.15 25.06 -5.47
C VAL A 33 27.26 23.88 -4.48
N PRO A 34 28.15 23.96 -3.46
CA PRO A 34 28.37 22.83 -2.54
C PRO A 34 27.18 22.50 -1.66
N GLU A 35 26.34 23.49 -1.41
CA GLU A 35 25.10 23.33 -0.66
C GLU A 35 24.11 22.46 -1.46
N VAL A 36 23.32 21.65 -0.73
CA VAL A 36 22.26 20.84 -1.30
C VAL A 36 20.93 21.48 -0.96
N ILE A 37 20.01 21.55 -1.92
CA ILE A 37 18.64 21.96 -1.66
C ILE A 37 18.05 21.01 -0.61
N ASP A 38 17.20 21.54 0.26
CA ASP A 38 16.53 20.78 1.30
C ASP A 38 15.81 19.55 0.69
N CYS A 39 16.08 18.36 1.23
CA CYS A 39 15.46 17.13 0.76
C CYS A 39 13.92 17.15 0.87
N TRP A 40 13.39 17.95 1.77
CA TRP A 40 11.95 18.15 1.88
C TRP A 40 11.38 18.97 0.73
N PHE A 41 12.17 19.89 0.15
CA PHE A 41 11.76 20.56 -1.08
C PHE A 41 11.67 19.57 -2.24
N ASP A 42 12.68 18.73 -2.42
CA ASP A 42 12.69 17.71 -3.49
C ASP A 42 11.50 16.76 -3.35
N SER A 43 11.29 16.21 -2.17
CA SER A 43 10.18 15.29 -1.90
C SER A 43 8.80 15.96 -1.99
N GLY A 44 8.69 17.23 -1.61
CA GLY A 44 7.47 18.01 -1.72
C GLY A 44 7.16 18.46 -3.16
N SER A 45 8.15 18.44 -4.04
CA SER A 45 8.00 18.75 -5.46
C SER A 45 7.58 17.51 -6.29
N MET A 46 7.57 16.32 -5.71
CA MET A 46 7.30 15.05 -6.39
C MET A 46 6.02 15.09 -7.25
N PRO A 47 4.88 15.66 -6.82
CA PRO A 47 3.64 15.62 -7.60
C PRO A 47 3.75 16.12 -9.03
N PHE A 48 4.65 17.08 -9.28
CA PHE A 48 4.86 17.65 -10.61
C PHE A 48 6.24 17.30 -11.18
N ALA A 49 7.27 17.18 -10.33
CA ALA A 49 8.62 16.90 -10.78
C ALA A 49 8.74 15.51 -11.42
N GLN A 50 8.02 14.47 -10.92
CA GLN A 50 8.01 13.13 -11.51
C GLN A 50 7.51 13.10 -12.96
N HIS A 51 6.69 14.05 -13.36
CA HIS A 51 6.17 14.19 -14.72
C HIS A 51 7.01 15.11 -15.59
N HIS A 52 8.06 15.76 -15.04
CA HIS A 52 8.80 16.82 -15.67
C HIS A 52 7.92 18.00 -16.11
N TYR A 53 6.80 18.21 -15.38
CA TYR A 53 5.89 19.33 -15.61
C TYR A 53 6.56 20.68 -15.32
N PRO A 54 6.36 21.76 -16.12
CA PRO A 54 5.39 21.85 -17.22
C PRO A 54 5.98 21.51 -18.61
N PHE A 55 7.17 20.96 -18.71
CA PHE A 55 7.88 20.76 -19.98
C PHE A 55 7.44 19.49 -20.71
N GLU A 56 7.04 18.46 -19.96
CA GLU A 56 6.59 17.15 -20.48
C GLU A 56 5.37 16.66 -19.70
N ASN A 57 4.66 15.68 -20.25
CA ASN A 57 3.57 14.93 -19.58
C ASN A 57 2.48 15.80 -18.93
N GLN A 58 2.13 16.93 -19.54
CA GLN A 58 1.15 17.87 -18.97
C GLN A 58 -0.22 17.21 -18.76
N GLU A 59 -0.73 16.49 -19.79
CA GLU A 59 -2.02 15.80 -19.72
C GLU A 59 -2.06 14.78 -18.58
N LEU A 60 -1.01 13.98 -18.43
CA LEU A 60 -0.90 12.98 -17.35
C LEU A 60 -0.85 13.65 -15.96
N PHE A 61 -0.15 14.76 -15.84
CA PHE A 61 -0.13 15.53 -14.60
C PHE A 61 -1.52 16.08 -14.26
N GLU A 62 -2.21 16.67 -15.22
CA GLU A 62 -3.55 17.24 -15.01
C GLU A 62 -4.59 16.19 -14.63
N GLU A 63 -4.47 14.97 -15.17
CA GLU A 63 -5.32 13.83 -14.83
C GLU A 63 -5.08 13.34 -13.41
N GLN A 64 -3.80 13.30 -12.97
CA GLN A 64 -3.40 12.71 -11.69
C GLN A 64 -3.27 13.71 -10.53
N PHE A 65 -3.40 15.01 -10.81
CA PHE A 65 -3.25 16.05 -9.81
C PHE A 65 -4.58 16.76 -9.50
N PRO A 66 -5.00 16.83 -8.23
CA PRO A 66 -4.38 16.26 -7.03
C PRO A 66 -4.55 14.73 -6.92
N ALA A 67 -3.61 14.06 -6.27
CA ALA A 67 -3.69 12.62 -5.97
C ALA A 67 -4.97 12.29 -5.19
N ASP A 68 -5.55 11.12 -5.42
CA ASP A 68 -6.76 10.70 -4.71
C ASP A 68 -6.51 10.51 -3.22
N PHE A 69 -5.35 9.94 -2.86
CA PHE A 69 -4.90 9.89 -1.47
C PHE A 69 -3.36 9.81 -1.38
N ILE A 70 -2.86 10.17 -0.19
CA ILE A 70 -1.49 9.87 0.24
C ILE A 70 -1.54 9.14 1.57
N SER A 71 -0.51 8.34 1.87
CA SER A 71 -0.44 7.59 3.12
C SER A 71 0.98 7.48 3.62
N GLU A 72 1.19 7.93 4.84
CA GLU A 72 2.44 7.81 5.59
C GLU A 72 2.16 7.93 7.10
N ALA A 73 3.19 7.78 7.93
CA ALA A 73 3.06 7.86 9.36
C ALA A 73 2.81 9.29 9.88
N VAL A 74 2.29 9.39 11.10
CA VAL A 74 1.85 10.65 11.73
C VAL A 74 2.97 11.69 11.87
N ASP A 75 4.23 11.28 11.95
CA ASP A 75 5.39 12.19 11.99
C ASP A 75 5.53 13.03 10.72
N GLN A 76 4.98 12.58 9.59
CA GLN A 76 4.99 13.30 8.32
C GLN A 76 4.09 14.54 8.28
N THR A 77 3.31 14.79 9.32
CA THR A 77 2.64 16.09 9.53
C THR A 77 3.62 17.25 9.70
N ARG A 78 4.86 16.95 10.10
CA ARG A 78 5.98 17.91 10.19
C ARG A 78 7.12 17.55 9.22
N GLY A 79 6.80 16.88 8.13
CA GLY A 79 7.74 16.46 7.09
C GLY A 79 7.06 16.48 5.73
N TRP A 80 6.87 15.33 5.13
CA TRP A 80 6.41 15.19 3.75
C TRP A 80 5.01 15.79 3.51
N PHE A 81 4.03 15.56 4.38
CA PHE A 81 2.69 16.13 4.19
C PHE A 81 2.73 17.65 4.18
N TYR A 82 3.55 18.25 5.06
CA TYR A 82 3.72 19.69 5.13
C TYR A 82 4.40 20.25 3.87
N SER A 83 5.52 19.65 3.43
CA SER A 83 6.25 20.12 2.25
C SER A 83 5.44 19.98 0.96
N LEU A 84 4.71 18.85 0.78
CA LEU A 84 3.77 18.68 -0.32
C LEU A 84 2.74 19.81 -0.38
N LEU A 85 2.09 20.06 0.75
CA LEU A 85 1.04 21.09 0.83
C LEU A 85 1.59 22.50 0.60
N ALA A 86 2.70 22.84 1.23
CA ALA A 86 3.32 24.15 1.12
C ALA A 86 3.75 24.46 -0.32
N ILE A 87 4.52 23.56 -0.94
CA ILE A 87 5.04 23.75 -2.30
C ILE A 87 3.88 23.80 -3.32
N SER A 88 2.94 22.87 -3.24
CA SER A 88 1.81 22.82 -4.15
C SER A 88 0.92 24.07 -4.03
N THR A 89 0.69 24.53 -2.81
CA THR A 89 -0.10 25.75 -2.59
C THR A 89 0.60 26.99 -3.16
N LEU A 90 1.91 27.09 -3.00
CA LEU A 90 2.69 28.21 -3.55
C LEU A 90 2.70 28.22 -5.09
N ILE A 91 2.78 27.05 -5.73
CA ILE A 91 2.90 26.97 -7.19
C ILE A 91 1.53 26.94 -7.87
N PHE A 92 0.59 26.15 -7.35
CA PHE A 92 -0.69 25.84 -8.01
C PHE A 92 -1.90 26.44 -7.31
N ASN A 93 -1.72 27.05 -6.13
CA ASN A 93 -2.80 27.51 -5.25
C ASN A 93 -3.83 26.37 -4.95
N LYS A 94 -3.34 25.14 -4.84
CA LYS A 94 -4.16 23.93 -4.72
C LYS A 94 -3.45 22.89 -3.87
N ALA A 95 -4.21 22.12 -3.07
CA ALA A 95 -3.66 20.98 -2.33
C ALA A 95 -3.26 19.86 -3.31
N PRO A 96 -2.15 19.14 -3.09
CA PRO A 96 -1.67 18.09 -3.99
C PRO A 96 -2.37 16.73 -3.79
N PHE A 97 -3.25 16.61 -2.84
CA PHE A 97 -4.00 15.40 -2.50
C PHE A 97 -5.42 15.73 -2.02
N LYS A 98 -6.35 14.80 -2.25
CA LYS A 98 -7.74 14.89 -1.80
C LYS A 98 -7.92 14.32 -0.39
N ASN A 99 -7.21 13.23 -0.08
CA ASN A 99 -7.31 12.51 1.18
C ASN A 99 -5.92 12.18 1.75
N VAL A 100 -5.84 12.05 3.08
CA VAL A 100 -4.62 11.63 3.80
C VAL A 100 -4.98 10.46 4.72
N ILE A 101 -4.35 9.32 4.50
CA ILE A 101 -4.45 8.15 5.38
C ILE A 101 -3.22 8.17 6.30
N VAL A 102 -3.39 8.73 7.48
CA VAL A 102 -2.32 8.83 8.47
C VAL A 102 -2.15 7.50 9.20
N LEU A 103 -0.92 6.99 9.26
CA LEU A 103 -0.61 5.71 9.91
C LEU A 103 -0.05 5.94 11.31
N GLY A 104 -0.54 5.17 12.28
CA GLY A 104 0.04 5.07 13.62
C GLY A 104 1.37 4.30 13.61
N HIS A 105 2.19 4.53 14.63
CA HIS A 105 3.46 3.83 14.77
C HIS A 105 3.29 2.34 15.05
N VAL A 106 4.20 1.53 14.50
CA VAL A 106 4.32 0.13 14.87
C VAL A 106 5.16 0.01 16.13
N GLN A 107 4.62 -0.68 17.12
CA GLN A 107 5.21 -0.91 18.44
C GLN A 107 5.55 -2.39 18.61
N ASP A 108 6.41 -2.72 19.57
CA ASP A 108 6.65 -4.10 19.96
C ASP A 108 5.41 -4.73 20.65
N GLU A 109 5.48 -5.99 21.01
CA GLU A 109 4.38 -6.72 21.66
C GLU A 109 3.92 -6.10 22.99
N ASN A 110 4.83 -5.37 23.68
CA ASN A 110 4.58 -4.69 24.93
C ASN A 110 4.04 -3.26 24.76
N GLY A 111 3.89 -2.80 23.52
CA GLY A 111 3.46 -1.44 23.19
C GLY A 111 4.55 -0.38 23.34
N GLN A 112 5.83 -0.81 23.32
CA GLN A 112 6.96 0.10 23.35
C GLN A 112 7.40 0.49 21.94
N LYS A 113 7.90 1.71 21.79
CA LYS A 113 8.49 2.16 20.53
C LYS A 113 9.67 1.27 20.17
N MET A 114 9.65 0.69 18.97
CA MET A 114 10.77 -0.09 18.44
C MET A 114 11.99 0.78 18.20
N SER A 115 13.15 0.30 18.57
CA SER A 115 14.43 0.97 18.31
C SER A 115 15.55 -0.06 18.23
N LYS A 116 16.48 0.15 17.30
CA LYS A 116 17.68 -0.71 17.18
C LYS A 116 18.51 -0.71 18.47
N SER A 117 18.62 0.44 19.14
CA SER A 117 19.39 0.57 20.39
C SER A 117 18.78 -0.19 21.56
N LYS A 118 17.48 -0.45 21.57
CA LYS A 118 16.80 -1.24 22.61
C LYS A 118 16.72 -2.73 22.26
N GLY A 119 17.13 -3.14 21.07
CA GLY A 119 17.07 -4.52 20.61
C GLY A 119 15.65 -5.09 20.41
N ASN A 120 14.61 -4.25 20.45
CA ASN A 120 13.21 -4.64 20.28
C ASN A 120 12.66 -4.37 18.86
N ALA A 121 13.53 -4.00 17.93
CA ALA A 121 13.14 -3.80 16.54
C ALA A 121 12.98 -5.15 15.83
N VAL A 122 11.84 -5.32 15.15
CA VAL A 122 11.59 -6.48 14.29
C VAL A 122 12.25 -6.23 12.93
N ASP A 123 13.00 -7.22 12.45
CA ASP A 123 13.53 -7.22 11.09
C ASP A 123 12.40 -7.55 10.10
N PRO A 124 12.03 -6.61 9.20
CA PRO A 124 10.92 -6.83 8.28
C PRO A 124 11.13 -8.02 7.33
N PHE A 125 12.36 -8.26 6.89
CA PHE A 125 12.66 -9.37 5.97
C PHE A 125 12.49 -10.72 6.65
N LYS A 126 12.97 -10.85 7.90
CA LYS A 126 12.74 -12.08 8.69
C LYS A 126 11.26 -12.31 8.97
N ALA A 127 10.50 -11.26 9.25
CA ALA A 127 9.06 -11.38 9.44
C ALA A 127 8.35 -11.82 8.14
N LEU A 128 8.76 -11.28 6.99
CA LEU A 128 8.24 -11.68 5.68
C LEU A 128 8.57 -13.14 5.34
N GLU A 129 9.79 -13.59 5.64
CA GLU A 129 10.20 -15.00 5.46
C GLU A 129 9.40 -15.94 6.35
N ALA A 130 9.13 -15.54 7.61
CA ALA A 130 8.44 -16.39 8.59
C ALA A 130 6.92 -16.50 8.36
N HIS A 131 6.29 -15.46 7.86
CA HIS A 131 4.81 -15.37 7.80
C HIS A 131 4.26 -15.20 6.38
N GLY A 132 5.07 -14.76 5.44
CA GLY A 132 4.63 -14.31 4.12
C GLY A 132 4.04 -12.88 4.15
N ALA A 133 4.12 -12.21 3.00
CA ALA A 133 3.68 -10.82 2.86
C ALA A 133 2.16 -10.66 3.13
N ASP A 134 1.34 -11.58 2.65
CA ASP A 134 -0.11 -11.48 2.77
C ASP A 134 -0.59 -11.60 4.21
N ALA A 135 0.03 -12.44 5.03
CA ALA A 135 -0.30 -12.56 6.44
C ALA A 135 0.00 -11.26 7.21
N ILE A 136 1.14 -10.63 6.92
CA ILE A 136 1.54 -9.36 7.53
C ILE A 136 0.61 -8.23 7.08
N ARG A 137 0.32 -8.13 5.77
CA ARG A 137 -0.62 -7.14 5.22
C ARG A 137 -2.01 -7.31 5.82
N TRP A 138 -2.49 -8.54 5.90
CA TRP A 138 -3.78 -8.86 6.50
C TRP A 138 -3.84 -8.42 7.97
N TYR A 139 -2.79 -8.71 8.73
CA TYR A 139 -2.68 -8.26 10.11
C TYR A 139 -2.81 -6.73 10.22
N PHE A 140 -2.10 -5.97 9.40
CA PHE A 140 -2.16 -4.52 9.43
C PHE A 140 -3.52 -3.96 9.03
N TYR A 141 -4.24 -4.60 8.13
CA TYR A 141 -5.57 -4.16 7.72
C TYR A 141 -6.66 -4.46 8.76
N THR A 142 -6.51 -5.51 9.55
CA THR A 142 -7.56 -5.98 10.48
C THR A 142 -7.35 -5.61 11.93
N SER A 143 -6.11 -5.31 12.35
CA SER A 143 -5.75 -5.17 13.77
C SER A 143 -6.41 -3.97 14.46
N SER A 144 -6.40 -2.80 13.82
CA SER A 144 -7.01 -1.57 14.37
C SER A 144 -7.16 -0.52 13.27
N ALA A 145 -7.79 0.62 13.59
CA ALA A 145 -7.83 1.77 12.70
C ALA A 145 -6.40 2.20 12.28
N PRO A 146 -6.20 2.64 11.03
CA PRO A 146 -4.88 2.96 10.50
C PRO A 146 -4.06 3.93 11.35
N TRP A 147 -4.69 4.94 11.92
CA TRP A 147 -4.06 5.99 12.72
C TRP A 147 -3.70 5.61 14.16
N LEU A 148 -4.17 4.46 14.62
CA LEU A 148 -3.84 3.97 15.97
C LEU A 148 -2.50 3.22 15.96
N PRO A 149 -1.70 3.32 17.03
CA PRO A 149 -0.51 2.51 17.18
C PRO A 149 -0.84 1.02 17.13
N LYS A 150 0.01 0.24 16.45
CA LYS A 150 -0.17 -1.21 16.27
C LYS A 150 0.94 -1.98 16.96
N ARG A 151 0.57 -2.96 17.78
CA ARG A 151 1.53 -3.85 18.43
C ARG A 151 1.83 -5.01 17.52
N PHE A 152 3.07 -5.11 17.04
CA PHE A 152 3.49 -6.23 16.21
C PHE A 152 3.95 -7.41 17.05
N SER A 153 3.39 -8.59 16.81
CA SER A 153 3.87 -9.85 17.37
C SER A 153 3.61 -10.99 16.38
N ASP A 154 4.52 -11.96 16.35
CA ASP A 154 4.39 -13.16 15.53
C ASP A 154 3.08 -13.91 15.80
N LYS A 155 2.67 -13.97 17.08
CA LYS A 155 1.43 -14.62 17.49
C LYS A 155 0.20 -13.96 16.84
N ALA A 156 0.15 -12.62 16.84
CA ALA A 156 -0.96 -11.87 16.26
C ALA A 156 -1.05 -12.02 14.74
N VAL A 157 0.10 -12.01 14.06
CA VAL A 157 0.17 -12.25 12.60
C VAL A 157 -0.31 -13.65 12.26
N ARG A 158 0.17 -14.70 12.97
CA ARG A 158 -0.26 -16.09 12.76
C ARG A 158 -1.76 -16.28 13.03
N GLU A 159 -2.30 -15.62 14.03
CA GLU A 159 -3.73 -15.69 14.32
C GLU A 159 -4.56 -15.09 13.19
N GLY A 160 -4.18 -13.93 12.68
CA GLY A 160 -4.82 -13.32 11.50
C GLY A 160 -4.74 -14.22 10.26
N GLN A 161 -3.55 -14.77 9.98
CA GLN A 161 -3.34 -15.73 8.90
C GLN A 161 -4.25 -16.94 9.01
N ARG A 162 -4.34 -17.54 10.20
CA ARG A 162 -5.16 -18.74 10.44
C ARG A 162 -6.64 -18.45 10.20
N LYS A 163 -7.15 -17.32 10.67
CA LYS A 163 -8.58 -16.98 10.59
C LYS A 163 -9.08 -16.74 9.17
N LEU A 164 -8.26 -16.20 8.29
CA LEU A 164 -8.67 -15.95 6.91
C LEU A 164 -7.96 -16.89 5.93
N LEU A 165 -6.63 -16.72 5.76
CA LEU A 165 -5.91 -17.34 4.66
C LEU A 165 -5.93 -18.86 4.75
N SER A 166 -5.68 -19.42 5.96
CA SER A 166 -5.71 -20.88 6.14
C SER A 166 -7.13 -21.43 6.01
N THR A 167 -8.15 -20.72 6.51
CA THR A 167 -9.54 -21.13 6.39
C THR A 167 -9.99 -21.17 4.93
N LEU A 168 -9.70 -20.12 4.17
CA LEU A 168 -10.01 -20.05 2.74
C LEU A 168 -9.27 -21.11 1.95
N TRP A 169 -7.97 -21.29 2.22
CA TRP A 169 -7.15 -22.30 1.56
C TRP A 169 -7.68 -23.71 1.83
N ASN A 170 -7.99 -24.04 3.07
CA ASN A 170 -8.53 -25.36 3.43
C ASN A 170 -9.90 -25.60 2.80
N THR A 171 -10.74 -24.59 2.68
CA THR A 171 -12.03 -24.68 1.99
C THR A 171 -11.83 -24.98 0.50
N TYR A 172 -10.90 -24.29 -0.13
CA TYR A 172 -10.54 -24.53 -1.53
C TYR A 172 -9.92 -25.92 -1.74
N ALA A 173 -8.98 -26.31 -0.87
CA ALA A 173 -8.35 -27.63 -0.95
C ALA A 173 -9.37 -28.77 -0.77
N PHE A 174 -10.33 -28.60 0.11
CA PHE A 174 -11.45 -29.53 0.25
C PHE A 174 -12.26 -29.66 -1.05
N TYR A 175 -12.64 -28.54 -1.66
CA TYR A 175 -13.34 -28.54 -2.94
C TYR A 175 -12.53 -29.25 -4.03
N VAL A 176 -11.25 -28.93 -4.20
CA VAL A 176 -10.39 -29.51 -5.21
C VAL A 176 -10.25 -31.02 -5.02
N LEU A 177 -10.03 -31.47 -3.77
CA LEU A 177 -9.90 -32.88 -3.45
C LEU A 177 -11.12 -33.68 -3.91
N TYR A 178 -12.33 -33.22 -3.60
CA TYR A 178 -13.54 -33.94 -3.99
C TYR A 178 -13.87 -33.78 -5.48
N ALA A 179 -13.60 -32.65 -6.06
CA ALA A 179 -13.73 -32.44 -7.50
C ALA A 179 -12.81 -33.36 -8.31
N GLU A 180 -11.58 -33.61 -7.82
CA GLU A 180 -10.68 -34.62 -8.44
C GLU A 180 -11.17 -36.06 -8.28
N ILE A 181 -11.67 -36.45 -7.11
CA ILE A 181 -12.22 -37.79 -6.86
C ILE A 181 -13.42 -38.06 -7.77
N ASP A 182 -14.32 -37.08 -7.88
CA ASP A 182 -15.54 -37.20 -8.68
C ASP A 182 -15.33 -36.88 -10.17
N GLN A 183 -14.10 -36.49 -10.55
CA GLN A 183 -13.74 -36.00 -11.90
C GLN A 183 -14.68 -34.89 -12.38
N PHE A 184 -15.07 -34.01 -11.46
CA PHE A 184 -15.97 -32.90 -11.71
C PHE A 184 -15.25 -31.76 -12.44
N ASP A 185 -15.75 -31.42 -13.63
CA ASP A 185 -15.32 -30.26 -14.39
C ASP A 185 -16.44 -29.20 -14.40
N PRO A 186 -16.27 -28.07 -13.70
CA PRO A 186 -17.31 -27.04 -13.63
C PRO A 186 -17.68 -26.45 -15.00
N ASN A 187 -16.79 -26.52 -16.00
CA ASN A 187 -17.07 -26.01 -17.35
C ASN A 187 -18.09 -26.86 -18.12
N GLN A 188 -18.39 -28.05 -17.68
CA GLN A 188 -19.39 -28.93 -18.29
C GLN A 188 -20.80 -28.66 -17.79
N TYR A 189 -20.97 -27.78 -16.80
CA TYR A 189 -22.24 -27.52 -16.14
C TYR A 189 -22.59 -26.04 -16.25
N GLU A 190 -23.83 -25.79 -16.65
CA GLU A 190 -24.42 -24.45 -16.61
C GLU A 190 -25.23 -24.32 -15.31
N TRP A 191 -24.83 -23.41 -14.44
CA TRP A 191 -25.61 -23.18 -13.23
C TRP A 191 -26.78 -22.23 -13.49
N LYS A 192 -27.95 -22.55 -12.91
CA LYS A 192 -29.17 -21.74 -13.04
C LYS A 192 -29.74 -21.45 -11.66
N MET A 193 -30.25 -20.24 -11.47
CA MET A 193 -30.80 -19.82 -10.18
C MET A 193 -31.93 -20.72 -9.67
N ASP A 194 -32.71 -21.28 -10.59
CA ASP A 194 -33.87 -22.14 -10.27
C ASP A 194 -33.46 -23.49 -9.71
N THR A 195 -32.28 -23.98 -10.06
CA THR A 195 -31.75 -25.28 -9.60
C THR A 195 -31.01 -25.20 -8.28
N LEU A 196 -30.69 -23.99 -7.82
CA LEU A 196 -29.94 -23.79 -6.59
C LEU A 196 -30.79 -24.09 -5.36
N SER A 197 -30.17 -24.73 -4.37
CA SER A 197 -30.74 -24.95 -3.05
C SER A 197 -30.93 -23.63 -2.28
N VAL A 198 -31.64 -23.69 -1.17
CA VAL A 198 -31.77 -22.54 -0.27
C VAL A 198 -30.41 -22.09 0.28
N MET A 199 -29.50 -23.04 0.56
CA MET A 199 -28.16 -22.77 1.07
C MET A 199 -27.27 -22.08 0.02
N ASP A 200 -27.36 -22.52 -1.25
CA ASP A 200 -26.63 -21.86 -2.36
C ASP A 200 -27.08 -20.41 -2.53
N LYS A 201 -28.39 -20.19 -2.55
CA LYS A 201 -28.97 -18.84 -2.65
C LYS A 201 -28.58 -17.98 -1.47
N TRP A 202 -28.55 -18.52 -0.28
CA TRP A 202 -28.10 -17.84 0.93
C TRP A 202 -26.62 -17.42 0.80
N LEU A 203 -25.72 -18.32 0.39
CA LEU A 203 -24.31 -18.00 0.22
C LEU A 203 -24.07 -16.93 -0.86
N LEU A 204 -24.75 -17.02 -2.00
CA LEU A 204 -24.67 -16.02 -3.07
C LEU A 204 -25.20 -14.67 -2.62
N SER A 205 -26.26 -14.62 -1.81
CA SER A 205 -26.77 -13.39 -1.21
C SER A 205 -25.77 -12.79 -0.25
N LYS A 206 -25.12 -13.61 0.60
CA LYS A 206 -24.03 -13.17 1.50
C LYS A 206 -22.84 -12.66 0.73
N LEU A 207 -22.43 -13.34 -0.35
CA LEU A 207 -21.33 -12.91 -1.23
C LEU A 207 -21.59 -11.53 -1.82
N ASN A 208 -22.75 -11.34 -2.43
CA ASN A 208 -23.09 -10.05 -3.05
C ASN A 208 -23.19 -8.92 -1.99
N THR A 209 -23.68 -9.23 -0.81
CA THR A 209 -23.72 -8.27 0.31
C THR A 209 -22.32 -7.91 0.78
N MET A 210 -21.44 -8.91 0.92
CA MET A 210 -20.03 -8.71 1.28
C MET A 210 -19.31 -7.86 0.25
N VAL A 211 -19.44 -8.17 -1.05
CA VAL A 211 -18.81 -7.40 -2.14
C VAL A 211 -19.22 -5.93 -2.07
N ARG A 212 -20.53 -5.65 -1.95
CA ARG A 212 -21.04 -4.28 -1.83
C ARG A 212 -20.51 -3.56 -0.59
N ASN A 213 -20.46 -4.25 0.55
CA ASN A 213 -19.95 -3.68 1.79
C ASN A 213 -18.45 -3.37 1.69
N ILE A 214 -17.67 -4.25 1.09
CA ILE A 214 -16.24 -4.04 0.87
C ILE A 214 -16.02 -2.85 -0.05
N ASP A 215 -16.68 -2.82 -1.19
CA ASP A 215 -16.59 -1.75 -2.18
C ASP A 215 -16.92 -0.39 -1.54
N THR A 216 -18.08 -0.29 -0.87
CA THR A 216 -18.48 0.93 -0.16
C THR A 216 -17.49 1.34 0.94
N ASN A 217 -16.93 0.40 1.69
CA ASN A 217 -15.98 0.73 2.75
C ASN A 217 -14.63 1.16 2.18
N LEU A 218 -14.14 0.51 1.11
CA LEU A 218 -12.89 0.90 0.46
C LEU A 218 -13.00 2.27 -0.22
N GLU A 219 -14.11 2.57 -0.86
CA GLU A 219 -14.41 3.90 -1.42
C GLU A 219 -14.31 5.01 -0.37
N ASN A 220 -14.66 4.69 0.88
CA ASN A 220 -14.58 5.61 2.01
C ASN A 220 -13.32 5.43 2.88
N TYR A 221 -12.31 4.74 2.39
CA TYR A 221 -11.05 4.45 3.11
C TYR A 221 -11.22 3.74 4.46
N ARG A 222 -12.32 2.99 4.65
CA ARG A 222 -12.63 2.20 5.85
C ARG A 222 -12.06 0.78 5.72
N ILE A 223 -10.76 0.70 5.66
CA ILE A 223 -10.02 -0.54 5.36
C ILE A 223 -10.29 -1.65 6.39
N PRO A 224 -10.28 -1.40 7.71
CA PRO A 224 -10.54 -2.47 8.69
C PRO A 224 -11.97 -3.05 8.58
N GLU A 225 -12.96 -2.23 8.27
CA GLU A 225 -14.34 -2.66 8.10
C GLU A 225 -14.48 -3.56 6.88
N ALA A 226 -13.85 -3.18 5.76
CA ALA A 226 -13.82 -4.00 4.54
C ALA A 226 -13.14 -5.35 4.80
N ALA A 227 -11.98 -5.35 5.45
CA ALA A 227 -11.24 -6.56 5.77
C ALA A 227 -12.03 -7.51 6.71
N ARG A 228 -12.72 -6.97 7.71
CA ARG A 228 -13.55 -7.77 8.61
C ARG A 228 -14.75 -8.39 7.90
N ALA A 229 -15.41 -7.65 7.00
CA ALA A 229 -16.52 -8.19 6.21
C ALA A 229 -16.08 -9.40 5.36
N LEU A 230 -14.87 -9.37 4.79
CA LEU A 230 -14.30 -10.50 4.07
C LEU A 230 -14.06 -11.70 4.99
N GLN A 231 -13.50 -11.47 6.17
CA GLN A 231 -13.25 -12.55 7.15
C GLN A 231 -14.54 -13.22 7.62
N GLU A 232 -15.58 -12.43 7.91
CA GLU A 232 -16.89 -12.95 8.30
C GLU A 232 -17.51 -13.81 7.20
N PHE A 233 -17.40 -13.39 5.94
CA PHE A 233 -17.91 -14.18 4.80
C PHE A 233 -17.16 -15.51 4.66
N VAL A 234 -15.82 -15.51 4.78
CA VAL A 234 -15.04 -16.74 4.70
C VAL A 234 -15.38 -17.71 5.83
N ASP A 235 -15.66 -17.20 7.03
CA ASP A 235 -16.11 -18.02 8.17
C ASP A 235 -17.49 -18.63 7.90
N ASP A 236 -18.47 -17.84 7.44
CA ASP A 236 -19.79 -18.31 7.04
C ASP A 236 -19.72 -19.36 5.94
N MET A 237 -18.91 -19.13 4.90
CA MET A 237 -18.71 -20.08 3.80
C MET A 237 -18.12 -21.40 4.29
N SER A 238 -17.03 -21.34 5.05
CA SER A 238 -16.32 -22.54 5.50
C SER A 238 -17.06 -23.30 6.58
N ASN A 239 -17.49 -22.60 7.65
CA ASN A 239 -18.02 -23.25 8.85
C ASN A 239 -19.54 -23.50 8.80
N TRP A 240 -20.23 -22.86 7.90
CA TRP A 240 -21.68 -23.05 7.76
C TRP A 240 -22.05 -23.68 6.43
N TYR A 241 -21.74 -23.06 5.30
CA TYR A 241 -22.12 -23.58 3.98
C TYR A 241 -21.47 -24.91 3.66
N VAL A 242 -20.13 -24.96 3.61
CA VAL A 242 -19.39 -26.19 3.22
C VAL A 242 -19.62 -27.36 4.17
N ARG A 243 -19.83 -27.10 5.46
CA ARG A 243 -20.16 -28.18 6.43
C ARG A 243 -21.55 -28.73 6.29
N ARG A 244 -22.45 -28.04 5.63
CA ARG A 244 -23.88 -28.40 5.52
C ARG A 244 -24.31 -28.82 4.14
N SER A 245 -23.46 -28.57 3.15
CA SER A 245 -23.60 -29.05 1.78
C SER A 245 -22.90 -30.39 1.62
#